data_b9f20f1ff7441c509d6065af773ac829
#
_entry.id   b9f20f1ff7441c509d6065af773ac829
#
_cell.length_a   1.000
_cell.length_b   1.000
_cell.length_c   1.000
_cell.angle_alpha   90.00
_cell.angle_beta   90.00
_cell.angle_gamma   90.00
#
_symmetry.space_group_name_H-M   'P 1'
#
loop_
_entity.id
_entity.type
_entity.pdbx_description
1 polymer ?
#
loop_
_entity_poly.entity_id
_entity_poly.type
_entity_poly.pdbx_seq_one_letter_code
_entity_poly.pdbx_strand_id
1 'polypeptide(L)' 'MTDQAAVSLLRWLRRQLREPTPWREHLEAAVANDDPVEARRLLERMDFTQAQRQHVEGLIDRWEEGR' A
#
# COMPACT_ATOMS: atom_id res chain seq x y z
N MET A 1 -7.18 6.32 -13.96
CA MET A 1 -7.97 5.95 -12.77
C MET A 1 -7.13 5.13 -11.80
N THR A 2 -7.27 5.41 -10.52
CA THR A 2 -6.55 4.63 -9.49
C THR A 2 -7.27 3.30 -9.29
N ASP A 3 -6.50 2.22 -9.24
CA ASP A 3 -7.03 0.88 -9.03
C ASP A 3 -7.72 0.79 -7.65
N GLN A 4 -8.85 0.09 -7.59
CA GLN A 4 -9.61 -0.04 -6.37
C GLN A 4 -8.82 -0.77 -5.27
N ALA A 5 -7.98 -1.73 -5.65
CA ALA A 5 -7.12 -2.41 -4.69
C ALA A 5 -6.10 -1.44 -4.07
N ALA A 6 -5.56 -0.52 -4.86
CA ALA A 6 -4.65 0.50 -4.36
C ALA A 6 -5.34 1.44 -3.38
N VAL A 7 -6.58 1.84 -3.68
CA VAL A 7 -7.37 2.68 -2.78
C VAL A 7 -7.68 1.94 -1.49
N SER A 8 -8.02 0.66 -1.58
CA SER A 8 -8.29 -0.18 -0.42
C SER A 8 -7.05 -0.33 0.47
N LEU A 9 -5.88 -0.50 -0.14
CA LEU A 9 -4.61 -0.57 0.57
C LEU A 9 -4.36 0.72 1.35
N LEU A 10 -4.53 1.85 0.71
CA LEU A 10 -4.30 3.15 1.33
C LEU A 10 -5.26 3.37 2.51
N ARG A 11 -6.54 3.04 2.35
CA ARG A 11 -7.52 3.15 3.43
C ARG A 11 -7.17 2.26 4.60
N TRP A 12 -6.78 1.03 4.31
CA TRP A 12 -6.42 0.07 5.35
C TRP A 12 -5.22 0.56 6.16
N LEU A 13 -4.19 1.05 5.47
CA LEU A 13 -3.00 1.57 6.14
C LEU A 13 -3.30 2.80 7.00
N ARG A 14 -4.18 3.68 6.55
CA ARG A 14 -4.59 4.83 7.33
C ARG A 14 -5.28 4.44 8.63
N ARG A 15 -5.99 3.33 8.63
CA ARG A 15 -6.63 2.80 9.84
C ARG A 15 -5.62 2.19 10.79
N GLN A 16 -4.64 1.46 10.25
CA GLN A 16 -3.64 0.76 11.06
C GLN A 16 -2.60 1.72 11.63
N LEU A 17 -2.22 2.71 10.85
CA LEU A 17 -1.12 3.61 11.17
C LEU A 17 -1.65 5.04 11.20
N ARG A 18 -2.05 5.48 12.38
CA ARG A 18 -2.69 6.80 12.56
C ARG A 18 -1.71 7.96 12.55
N GLU A 19 -0.44 7.69 12.82
CA GLU A 19 0.56 8.74 12.88
C GLU A 19 0.98 9.20 11.49
N PRO A 20 1.04 10.51 11.24
CA PRO A 20 1.61 11.01 9.99
C PRO A 20 3.12 10.74 10.00
N THR A 21 3.56 9.88 9.09
CA THR A 21 4.97 9.56 8.93
C THR A 21 5.38 9.80 7.49
N PRO A 22 6.68 10.00 7.21
CA PRO A 22 7.14 10.24 5.85
C PRO A 22 6.72 9.14 4.85
N TRP A 23 6.59 7.89 5.30
CA TRP A 23 6.19 6.80 4.42
C TRP A 23 4.80 7.01 3.80
N ARG A 24 3.90 7.67 4.55
CA ARG A 24 2.52 7.90 4.09
C ARG A 24 2.50 8.74 2.81
N GLU A 25 3.30 9.81 2.79
CA GLU A 25 3.39 10.67 1.61
C GLU A 25 3.95 9.91 0.41
N HIS A 26 4.99 9.11 0.64
CA HIS A 26 5.58 8.30 -0.41
C HIS A 26 4.61 7.25 -0.93
N LEU A 27 3.84 6.62 -0.04
CA LEU A 27 2.84 5.64 -0.44
C LEU A 27 1.71 6.29 -1.22
N GLU A 28 1.23 7.46 -0.78
CA GLU A 28 0.18 8.19 -1.49
C GLU A 28 0.65 8.57 -2.89
N ALA A 29 1.92 8.98 -3.03
CA ALA A 29 2.49 9.27 -4.33
C ALA A 29 2.57 8.03 -5.21
N ALA A 30 2.95 6.88 -4.65
CA ALA A 30 2.99 5.62 -5.40
C ALA A 30 1.60 5.21 -5.89
N VAL A 31 0.58 5.39 -5.06
CA VAL A 31 -0.81 5.12 -5.44
C VAL A 31 -1.26 6.08 -6.53
N ALA A 32 -0.95 7.37 -6.39
CA ALA A 32 -1.33 8.38 -7.38
C ALA A 32 -0.66 8.13 -8.73
N ASN A 33 0.56 7.60 -8.73
CA ASN A 33 1.31 7.29 -9.93
C ASN A 33 1.04 5.87 -10.47
N ASP A 34 0.15 5.15 -9.82
CA ASP A 34 -0.18 3.76 -10.18
C ASP A 34 1.08 2.90 -10.24
N ASP A 35 1.89 2.96 -9.19
CA ASP A 35 3.19 2.29 -9.10
C ASP A 35 3.21 1.26 -7.97
N PRO A 36 2.71 0.03 -8.21
CA PRO A 36 2.71 -1.01 -7.18
C PRO A 36 4.10 -1.50 -6.81
N VAL A 37 5.07 -1.38 -7.71
CA VAL A 37 6.46 -1.79 -7.41
C VAL A 37 7.05 -0.90 -6.33
N GLU A 38 6.87 0.41 -6.44
CA GLU A 38 7.34 1.35 -5.42
C GLU A 38 6.59 1.16 -4.11
N ALA A 39 5.28 0.93 -4.19
CA ALA A 39 4.48 0.65 -3.00
C ALA A 39 5.00 -0.60 -2.28
N ARG A 40 5.33 -1.65 -3.01
CA ARG A 40 5.88 -2.88 -2.43
C ARG A 40 7.20 -2.62 -1.71
N ARG A 41 8.08 -1.83 -2.30
CA ARG A 41 9.36 -1.46 -1.67
C ARG A 41 9.16 -0.72 -0.36
N LEU A 42 8.25 0.24 -0.35
CA LEU A 42 7.94 1.01 0.85
C LEU A 42 7.41 0.11 1.97
N LEU A 43 6.51 -0.80 1.61
CA LEU A 43 5.87 -1.67 2.58
C LEU A 43 6.78 -2.78 3.10
N GLU A 44 7.79 -3.20 2.34
CA GLU A 44 8.77 -4.18 2.79
C GLU A 44 9.61 -3.67 3.96
N ARG A 45 9.78 -2.37 4.06
CA ARG A 45 10.54 -1.75 5.15
C ARG A 45 9.74 -1.60 6.43
N MET A 46 8.44 -1.82 6.38
CA MET A 46 7.57 -1.65 7.53
C MET A 46 7.50 -2.92 8.36
N ASP A 47 7.37 -2.73 9.66
CA ASP A 47 7.33 -3.83 10.61
C ASP A 47 5.90 -4.32 10.81
N PHE A 48 5.40 -5.06 9.84
CA PHE A 48 4.07 -5.65 9.91
C PHE A 48 4.09 -7.02 10.58
N THR A 49 2.98 -7.36 11.26
CA THR A 49 2.75 -8.74 11.64
C THR A 49 2.56 -9.59 10.39
N GLN A 50 2.67 -10.91 10.52
CA GLN A 50 2.48 -11.80 9.39
C GLN A 50 1.08 -11.66 8.76
N ALA A 51 0.05 -11.51 9.59
CA ALA A 51 -1.31 -11.33 9.11
C ALA A 51 -1.46 -10.02 8.33
N GLN A 52 -0.87 -8.93 8.85
CA GLN A 52 -0.88 -7.64 8.17
C GLN A 52 -0.15 -7.71 6.83
N ARG A 53 1.00 -8.37 6.82
CA ARG A 53 1.82 -8.52 5.61
C ARG A 53 1.07 -9.30 4.53
N GLN A 54 0.40 -10.38 4.89
CA GLN A 54 -0.39 -11.16 3.95
C GLN A 54 -1.52 -10.34 3.34
N HIS A 55 -2.19 -9.53 4.16
CA HIS A 55 -3.26 -8.67 3.69
C HIS A 55 -2.74 -7.63 2.69
N VAL A 56 -1.63 -6.98 3.02
CA VAL A 56 -1.00 -5.98 2.17
C VAL A 56 -0.55 -6.59 0.84
N GLU A 57 0.13 -7.73 0.90
CA GLU A 57 0.61 -8.42 -0.30
C GLU A 57 -0.55 -8.82 -1.21
N GLY A 58 -1.65 -9.29 -0.64
CA GLY A 58 -2.85 -9.61 -1.42
C GLY A 58 -3.42 -8.42 -2.15
N LEU A 59 -3.45 -7.26 -1.51
CA LEU A 59 -3.93 -6.04 -2.15
C LEU A 59 -2.99 -5.55 -3.25
N ILE A 60 -1.69 -5.64 -3.03
CA ILE A 60 -0.70 -5.26 -4.05
C ILE A 60 -0.78 -6.20 -5.25
N ASP A 61 -0.94 -7.49 -5.02
CA ASP A 61 -1.08 -8.47 -6.10
C ASP A 61 -2.30 -8.16 -6.96
N ARG A 62 -3.43 -7.84 -6.35
CA ARG A 62 -4.64 -7.44 -7.09
C ARG A 62 -4.42 -6.17 -7.89
N TRP A 63 -3.69 -5.23 -7.31
CA TRP A 63 -3.36 -3.98 -7.99
C TRP A 63 -2.52 -4.26 -9.24
N GLU A 64 -1.49 -5.09 -9.11
CA GLU A 64 -0.64 -5.46 -10.24
C GLU A 64 -1.43 -6.19 -11.32
N GLU A 65 -2.35 -7.08 -10.94
CA GLU A 65 -3.20 -7.79 -11.89
C GLU A 65 -4.13 -6.87 -12.67
N GLY A 66 -4.55 -5.77 -12.06
CA GLY A 66 -5.47 -4.82 -12.67
C GLY A 66 -4.82 -3.82 -13.63
N ARG A 67 -3.52 -3.89 -13.80
CA ARG A 67 -2.79 -2.95 -14.67
C ARG A 67 -2.82 -3.32 -16.13
#